data_0d1bcab30507692de1cf3930a994787a
#
_entry.id   0d1bcab30507692de1cf3930a994787a
#
_cell.length_a   1.000
_cell.length_b   1.000
_cell.length_c   1.000
_cell.angle_alpha   90.00
_cell.angle_beta   90.00
_cell.angle_gamma   90.00
#
_symmetry.space_group_name_H-M   'P 1'
#
loop_
_entity.id
_entity.type
_entity.pdbx_description
1 polymer ?
#
loop_
_entity_poly.entity_id
_entity_poly.type
_entity_poly.pdbx_seq_one_letter_code
_entity_poly.pdbx_strand_id
1 'polypeptide(L)'
;RLLERACKLAEKRLICKKNAPQSTREGVNGEVYIGVPGIEEARQDLEAMPDKDQHEVRTMPMTGGSLTALPIIETQEGEVSAYIPTNVISITDGQIFLETDLFNSGVRPAVNVGISVSRVGGNAQTKATRKVAGTLKLNLAQYREMAAFSQFGSDLDKATQEQLANGERQTEMLKQGQYKPMPMQEQVVSVFAASPPEGRDSWVRRYEVSDLGRYEEEMLGFIRTRPGEILDEIRETEQLPDELATKLAAALDEVAEIFQPSKAAAAEESEAA
;
A
#
# COMPACT_ATOMS: atom_id res chain seq x y z
N ARG A 1 3.99 28.95 0.35
CA ARG A 1 4.78 29.06 -0.91
C ARG A 1 5.72 27.87 -1.15
N LEU A 2 6.39 27.28 -0.12
CA LEU A 2 7.26 26.12 -0.32
C LEU A 2 6.45 24.88 -0.69
N LEU A 3 5.36 24.60 0.02
CA LEU A 3 4.46 23.48 -0.24
C LEU A 3 3.78 23.56 -1.61
N GLU A 4 3.43 24.77 -2.05
CA GLU A 4 2.84 25.02 -3.39
C GLU A 4 3.80 24.71 -4.55
N ARG A 5 5.09 24.51 -4.27
CA ARG A 5 6.09 24.09 -5.26
C ARG A 5 6.27 22.58 -5.35
N ALA A 6 5.66 21.83 -4.43
CA ALA A 6 5.61 20.38 -4.52
C ALA A 6 4.73 20.01 -5.74
N CYS A 7 5.35 19.48 -6.78
CA CYS A 7 4.67 19.12 -8.01
C CYS A 7 5.48 18.11 -8.82
N LYS A 8 4.83 17.52 -9.79
CA LYS A 8 5.48 16.74 -10.85
C LYS A 8 5.52 17.57 -12.12
N LEU A 9 6.71 17.88 -12.60
CA LEU A 9 6.91 18.59 -13.86
C LEU A 9 6.69 17.64 -15.03
N ALA A 10 6.04 18.15 -16.07
CA ALA A 10 5.85 17.39 -17.30
C ALA A 10 7.20 17.13 -17.99
N GLU A 11 7.44 15.89 -18.37
CA GLU A 11 8.57 15.55 -19.23
C GLU A 11 8.33 16.08 -20.62
N LYS A 12 9.41 16.53 -21.26
CA LYS A 12 9.43 16.89 -22.67
C LYS A 12 10.07 15.76 -23.46
N ARG A 13 9.51 15.47 -24.60
CA ARG A 13 10.01 14.45 -25.53
C ARG A 13 10.26 15.04 -26.90
N LEU A 14 11.13 14.39 -27.64
CA LEU A 14 11.44 14.74 -29.01
C LEU A 14 11.62 13.46 -29.81
N ILE A 15 11.47 13.58 -31.14
CA ILE A 15 11.80 12.50 -32.05
C ILE A 15 13.24 12.75 -32.51
N CYS A 16 14.15 11.82 -32.29
CA CYS A 16 15.56 11.94 -32.69
C CYS A 16 16.06 10.65 -33.36
N LYS A 17 17.18 10.73 -34.01
CA LYS A 17 17.85 9.52 -34.53
C LYS A 17 18.30 8.63 -33.40
N LYS A 18 18.17 7.31 -33.55
CA LYS A 18 18.57 6.31 -32.52
C LYS A 18 20.02 6.47 -32.05
N ASN A 19 20.90 6.95 -32.93
CA ASN A 19 22.32 7.21 -32.65
C ASN A 19 22.61 8.66 -32.20
N ALA A 20 21.59 9.50 -32.01
CA ALA A 20 21.81 10.89 -31.60
C ALA A 20 22.40 10.94 -30.18
N PRO A 21 23.26 11.93 -29.86
CA PRO A 21 23.77 12.11 -28.49
C PRO A 21 22.65 12.23 -27.45
N GLN A 22 22.89 11.75 -26.26
CA GLN A 22 21.90 11.89 -25.15
C GLN A 22 21.61 13.34 -24.76
N SER A 23 22.52 14.27 -25.10
CA SER A 23 22.36 15.70 -24.86
C SER A 23 21.48 16.40 -25.90
N THR A 24 20.96 15.68 -26.91
CA THR A 24 20.10 16.22 -27.95
C THR A 24 18.87 16.90 -27.37
N ARG A 25 18.60 18.15 -27.79
CA ARG A 25 17.48 18.97 -27.32
C ARG A 25 16.54 19.41 -28.42
N GLU A 26 16.88 19.10 -29.69
CA GLU A 26 16.07 19.43 -30.85
C GLU A 26 15.65 18.15 -31.56
N GLY A 27 14.36 18.04 -31.83
CA GLY A 27 13.79 16.95 -32.61
C GLY A 27 14.09 17.08 -34.10
N VAL A 28 14.13 15.96 -34.83
CA VAL A 28 14.32 15.98 -36.31
C VAL A 28 13.17 16.67 -37.03
N ASN A 29 12.00 16.73 -36.44
CA ASN A 29 10.83 17.46 -36.95
C ASN A 29 10.66 18.86 -36.34
N GLY A 30 11.55 19.27 -35.44
CA GLY A 30 11.48 20.56 -34.75
C GLY A 30 10.42 20.66 -33.64
N GLU A 31 9.63 19.60 -33.41
CA GLU A 31 8.55 19.56 -32.42
C GLU A 31 9.06 19.09 -31.06
N VAL A 32 8.37 19.59 -30.00
CA VAL A 32 8.59 19.18 -28.61
C VAL A 32 7.24 18.75 -28.01
N TYR A 33 7.17 17.50 -27.61
CA TYR A 33 5.99 16.87 -27.05
C TYR A 33 6.01 16.94 -25.53
N ILE A 34 4.92 17.37 -24.90
CA ILE A 34 4.90 17.67 -23.46
C ILE A 34 3.90 16.78 -22.74
N GLY A 35 4.37 16.12 -21.66
CA GLY A 35 3.53 15.35 -20.73
C GLY A 35 2.95 14.08 -21.37
N VAL A 36 1.87 13.59 -20.75
CA VAL A 36 1.20 12.35 -21.16
C VAL A 36 0.55 12.46 -22.56
N PRO A 37 -0.18 13.53 -22.88
CA PRO A 37 -0.72 13.69 -24.26
C PRO A 37 0.39 13.67 -25.32
N GLY A 38 1.48 14.35 -25.06
CA GLY A 38 2.60 14.41 -25.99
C GLY A 38 3.30 13.05 -26.26
N ILE A 39 3.05 12.02 -25.43
CA ILE A 39 3.56 10.67 -25.70
C ILE A 39 2.86 10.07 -26.93
N GLU A 40 1.54 10.18 -26.97
CA GLU A 40 0.74 9.63 -28.07
C GLU A 40 0.97 10.43 -29.35
N GLU A 41 1.04 11.76 -29.26
CA GLU A 41 1.36 12.64 -30.38
C GLU A 41 2.73 12.30 -30.96
N ALA A 42 3.75 12.17 -30.11
CA ALA A 42 5.11 11.81 -30.55
C ALA A 42 5.17 10.44 -31.24
N ARG A 43 4.36 9.48 -30.78
CA ARG A 43 4.27 8.15 -31.39
C ARG A 43 3.60 8.19 -32.76
N GLN A 44 2.50 8.93 -32.87
CA GLN A 44 1.77 9.10 -34.13
C GLN A 44 2.64 9.77 -35.16
N ASP A 45 3.37 10.84 -34.79
CA ASP A 45 4.24 11.56 -35.67
C ASP A 45 5.44 10.68 -36.10
N LEU A 46 6.01 9.91 -35.19
CA LEU A 46 7.07 8.95 -35.51
C LEU A 46 6.58 7.89 -36.51
N GLU A 47 5.38 7.34 -36.30
CA GLU A 47 4.80 6.35 -37.21
C GLU A 47 4.50 6.93 -38.61
N ALA A 48 4.22 8.22 -38.71
CA ALA A 48 3.99 8.91 -39.96
C ALA A 48 5.28 9.24 -40.74
N MET A 49 6.47 9.14 -40.10
CA MET A 49 7.76 9.42 -40.74
C MET A 49 8.15 8.30 -41.69
N PRO A 50 8.69 8.64 -42.91
CA PRO A 50 9.09 7.64 -43.89
C PRO A 50 10.31 6.80 -43.46
N ASP A 51 11.12 7.33 -42.54
CA ASP A 51 12.34 6.72 -41.99
C ASP A 51 12.22 6.40 -40.48
N LYS A 52 11.02 6.08 -40.01
CA LYS A 52 10.71 5.80 -38.62
C LYS A 52 11.64 4.78 -37.94
N ASP A 53 12.10 3.80 -38.68
CA ASP A 53 13.03 2.77 -38.17
C ASP A 53 14.40 3.30 -37.74
N GLN A 54 14.77 4.48 -38.20
CA GLN A 54 16.02 5.16 -37.81
C GLN A 54 15.84 6.13 -36.64
N HIS A 55 14.59 6.36 -36.23
CA HIS A 55 14.22 7.35 -35.22
C HIS A 55 13.60 6.68 -33.99
N GLU A 56 13.57 7.42 -32.91
CA GLU A 56 12.92 7.03 -31.64
C GLU A 56 12.37 8.26 -30.95
N VAL A 57 11.31 8.04 -30.09
CA VAL A 57 10.85 9.03 -29.15
C VAL A 57 11.73 8.97 -27.92
N ARG A 58 12.42 10.06 -27.60
CA ARG A 58 13.32 10.15 -26.45
C ARG A 58 12.91 11.28 -25.52
N THR A 59 13.04 11.04 -24.21
CA THR A 59 12.85 12.09 -23.20
C THR A 59 14.02 13.09 -23.29
N MET A 60 13.67 14.36 -23.36
CA MET A 60 14.65 15.45 -23.38
C MET A 60 15.39 15.53 -22.04
N PRO A 61 16.72 15.61 -22.03
CA PRO A 61 17.49 15.68 -20.80
C PRO A 61 17.16 16.93 -19.98
N MET A 62 17.19 16.79 -18.66
CA MET A 62 16.87 17.86 -17.69
C MET A 62 15.44 18.41 -17.79
N THR A 63 14.50 17.60 -18.24
CA THR A 63 13.06 17.92 -18.21
C THR A 63 12.33 16.91 -17.31
N GLY A 64 11.15 17.29 -16.81
CA GLY A 64 10.43 16.46 -15.83
C GLY A 64 10.99 16.64 -14.43
N GLY A 65 10.82 15.60 -13.61
CA GLY A 65 11.18 15.59 -12.21
C GLY A 65 9.98 15.82 -11.30
N SER A 66 10.15 15.52 -10.02
CA SER A 66 9.10 15.71 -9.02
C SER A 66 9.69 16.18 -7.70
N LEU A 67 8.93 16.96 -6.98
CA LEU A 67 9.20 17.36 -5.60
C LEU A 67 7.99 16.96 -4.76
N THR A 68 8.20 16.04 -3.81
CA THR A 68 7.21 15.68 -2.81
C THR A 68 7.55 16.37 -1.49
N ALA A 69 6.59 17.02 -0.89
CA ALA A 69 6.72 17.64 0.43
C ALA A 69 5.89 16.86 1.45
N LEU A 70 6.51 16.48 2.57
CA LEU A 70 5.87 15.84 3.71
C LEU A 70 6.02 16.76 4.93
N PRO A 71 5.15 17.77 5.10
CA PRO A 71 5.19 18.63 6.26
C PRO A 71 4.72 17.89 7.51
N ILE A 72 5.47 18.00 8.59
CA ILE A 72 5.11 17.45 9.90
C ILE A 72 4.62 18.61 10.74
N ILE A 73 3.38 18.49 11.23
CA ILE A 73 2.73 19.51 12.05
C ILE A 73 2.38 18.89 13.40
N GLU A 74 2.86 19.52 14.46
CA GLU A 74 2.46 19.19 15.82
C GLU A 74 1.13 19.88 16.14
N THR A 75 0.17 19.10 16.66
CA THR A 75 -1.08 19.62 17.19
C THR A 75 -1.02 19.64 18.71
N GLN A 76 -1.59 20.65 19.35
CA GLN A 76 -1.78 20.66 20.78
C GLN A 76 -3.10 19.96 21.12
N GLU A 77 -3.06 18.96 22.00
CA GLU A 77 -4.23 18.18 22.42
C GLU A 77 -5.07 17.60 21.25
N GLY A 78 -4.44 17.36 20.10
CA GLY A 78 -5.13 16.86 18.91
C GLY A 78 -5.97 17.90 18.16
N GLU A 79 -5.89 19.19 18.50
CA GLU A 79 -6.67 20.22 17.86
C GLU A 79 -6.19 20.52 16.43
N VAL A 80 -6.96 20.06 15.44
CA VAL A 80 -6.70 20.28 14.01
C VAL A 80 -7.33 21.55 13.46
N SER A 81 -8.24 22.17 14.20
CA SER A 81 -8.92 23.42 13.82
C SER A 81 -8.06 24.67 14.01
N ALA A 82 -6.90 24.55 14.66
CA ALA A 82 -5.95 25.62 14.81
C ALA A 82 -5.45 26.16 13.46
N TYR A 83 -4.97 27.38 13.43
CA TYR A 83 -4.60 28.10 12.21
C TYR A 83 -3.55 27.38 11.34
N ILE A 84 -2.49 26.85 11.94
CA ILE A 84 -1.41 26.17 11.19
C ILE A 84 -1.88 24.85 10.61
N PRO A 85 -2.48 23.90 11.37
CA PRO A 85 -3.00 22.65 10.80
C PRO A 85 -4.01 22.89 9.68
N THR A 86 -4.96 23.80 9.87
CA THR A 86 -6.00 24.13 8.88
C THR A 86 -5.40 24.60 7.56
N ASN A 87 -4.42 25.53 7.62
CA ASN A 87 -3.76 26.03 6.42
C ASN A 87 -2.96 24.91 5.70
N VAL A 88 -2.24 24.09 6.44
CA VAL A 88 -1.45 23.00 5.83
C VAL A 88 -2.36 21.96 5.19
N ILE A 89 -3.44 21.54 5.85
CA ILE A 89 -4.44 20.61 5.28
C ILE A 89 -5.06 21.19 4.01
N SER A 90 -5.30 22.48 3.94
CA SER A 90 -5.89 23.12 2.75
C SER A 90 -4.96 23.16 1.55
N ILE A 91 -3.65 23.21 1.77
CA ILE A 91 -2.61 23.32 0.73
C ILE A 91 -2.17 21.92 0.25
N THR A 92 -2.14 20.93 1.14
CA THR A 92 -1.66 19.57 0.83
C THR A 92 -2.76 18.70 0.21
N ASP A 93 -2.35 17.59 -0.41
CA ASP A 93 -3.27 16.62 -1.03
C ASP A 93 -3.79 15.55 -0.07
N GLY A 94 -3.75 15.83 1.21
CA GLY A 94 -4.25 14.95 2.26
C GLY A 94 -3.42 15.05 3.53
N GLN A 95 -3.78 14.26 4.52
CA GLN A 95 -3.09 14.18 5.80
C GLN A 95 -3.07 12.75 6.34
N ILE A 96 -2.00 12.39 7.02
CA ILE A 96 -1.89 11.21 7.87
C ILE A 96 -2.00 11.71 9.30
N PHE A 97 -3.04 11.28 10.02
CA PHE A 97 -3.33 11.72 11.38
C PHE A 97 -2.81 10.68 12.37
N LEU A 98 -1.95 11.11 13.29
CA LEU A 98 -1.39 10.26 14.35
C LEU A 98 -2.03 10.64 15.68
N GLU A 99 -2.46 9.62 16.44
CA GLU A 99 -3.10 9.77 17.74
C GLU A 99 -2.27 9.19 18.87
N THR A 100 -2.14 9.94 19.94
CA THR A 100 -1.42 9.54 21.15
C THR A 100 -2.06 8.30 21.80
N ASP A 101 -3.38 8.23 21.81
CA ASP A 101 -4.12 7.11 22.41
C ASP A 101 -3.86 5.79 21.65
N LEU A 102 -3.81 5.82 20.33
CA LEU A 102 -3.42 4.67 19.51
C LEU A 102 -1.98 4.26 19.80
N PHE A 103 -1.07 5.23 19.94
CA PHE A 103 0.32 4.94 20.28
C PHE A 103 0.46 4.27 21.65
N ASN A 104 -0.24 4.78 22.65
CA ASN A 104 -0.21 4.27 24.02
C ASN A 104 -0.89 2.89 24.13
N SER A 105 -1.91 2.61 23.32
CA SER A 105 -2.54 1.29 23.22
C SER A 105 -1.73 0.26 22.44
N GLY A 106 -0.53 0.65 21.94
CA GLY A 106 0.36 -0.26 21.23
C GLY A 106 0.08 -0.39 19.73
N VAL A 107 -0.79 0.42 19.15
CA VAL A 107 -1.00 0.51 17.69
C VAL A 107 0.11 1.38 17.11
N ARG A 108 1.06 0.78 16.43
CA ARG A 108 2.23 1.46 15.84
C ARG A 108 2.47 0.98 14.42
N PRO A 109 2.45 1.89 13.41
CA PRO A 109 2.25 3.35 13.54
C PRO A 109 0.86 3.74 14.03
N ALA A 110 0.77 4.81 14.82
CA ALA A 110 -0.45 5.27 15.48
C ALA A 110 -1.38 6.03 14.53
N VAL A 111 -1.61 5.49 13.35
CA VAL A 111 -2.38 6.13 12.27
C VAL A 111 -3.88 5.97 12.51
N ASN A 112 -4.59 7.07 12.65
CA ASN A 112 -6.05 7.05 12.60
C ASN A 112 -6.52 7.01 11.14
N VAL A 113 -6.92 5.82 10.68
CA VAL A 113 -7.37 5.58 9.31
C VAL A 113 -8.71 6.29 9.01
N GLY A 114 -9.53 6.54 10.02
CA GLY A 114 -10.84 7.17 9.86
C GLY A 114 -10.75 8.62 9.40
N ILE A 115 -9.87 9.40 10.04
CA ILE A 115 -9.70 10.84 9.80
C ILE A 115 -8.50 11.16 8.89
N SER A 116 -7.68 10.17 8.57
CA SER A 116 -6.65 10.30 7.54
C SER A 116 -7.28 10.32 6.15
N VAL A 117 -6.86 11.25 5.31
CA VAL A 117 -7.44 11.48 3.98
C VAL A 117 -6.34 11.57 2.94
N SER A 118 -6.57 10.97 1.78
CA SER A 118 -5.80 11.22 0.56
C SER A 118 -6.74 11.73 -0.54
N ARG A 119 -6.45 12.90 -1.11
CA ARG A 119 -7.24 13.44 -2.24
C ARG A 119 -6.99 12.66 -3.53
N VAL A 120 -5.83 12.03 -3.66
CA VAL A 120 -5.49 11.14 -4.79
C VAL A 120 -6.16 9.77 -4.61
N GLY A 121 -6.23 9.29 -3.38
CA GLY A 121 -6.90 8.06 -3.00
C GLY A 121 -6.35 6.83 -3.74
N GLY A 122 -7.23 5.94 -4.14
CA GLY A 122 -6.87 4.69 -4.80
C GLY A 122 -6.12 4.85 -6.14
N ASN A 123 -6.12 6.03 -6.75
CA ASN A 123 -5.36 6.28 -7.98
C ASN A 123 -3.84 6.28 -7.75
N ALA A 124 -3.39 6.50 -6.51
CA ALA A 124 -1.98 6.42 -6.14
C ALA A 124 -1.52 4.98 -5.80
N GLN A 125 -2.46 4.05 -5.66
CA GLN A 125 -2.16 2.65 -5.32
C GLN A 125 -1.88 1.82 -6.57
N THR A 126 -1.01 0.81 -6.44
CA THR A 126 -0.89 -0.25 -7.43
C THR A 126 -2.21 -1.03 -7.52
N LYS A 127 -2.44 -1.71 -8.64
CA LYS A 127 -3.66 -2.52 -8.79
C LYS A 127 -3.73 -3.64 -7.76
N ALA A 128 -2.58 -4.23 -7.41
CA ALA A 128 -2.48 -5.26 -6.37
C ALA A 128 -2.92 -4.72 -5.01
N THR A 129 -2.35 -3.59 -4.56
CA THR A 129 -2.72 -2.96 -3.28
C THR A 129 -4.19 -2.58 -3.25
N ARG A 130 -4.72 -1.98 -4.34
CA ARG A 130 -6.13 -1.60 -4.43
C ARG A 130 -7.06 -2.79 -4.31
N LYS A 131 -6.69 -3.95 -4.90
CA LYS A 131 -7.48 -5.17 -4.85
C LYS A 131 -7.60 -5.70 -3.42
N VAL A 132 -6.51 -5.74 -2.66
CA VAL A 132 -6.50 -6.33 -1.31
C VAL A 132 -6.96 -5.37 -0.23
N ALA A 133 -6.70 -4.07 -0.37
CA ALA A 133 -7.02 -3.06 0.65
C ALA A 133 -8.37 -2.36 0.42
N GLY A 134 -9.13 -2.73 -0.62
CA GLY A 134 -10.35 -2.03 -1.02
C GLY A 134 -11.40 -1.92 0.09
N THR A 135 -11.60 -2.96 0.87
CA THR A 135 -12.58 -3.01 1.98
C THR A 135 -11.96 -2.72 3.33
N LEU A 136 -10.63 -2.72 3.45
CA LEU A 136 -9.92 -2.65 4.73
C LEU A 136 -10.28 -1.40 5.55
N LYS A 137 -10.35 -0.23 4.90
CA LYS A 137 -10.73 1.01 5.57
C LYS A 137 -12.13 0.94 6.18
N LEU A 138 -13.08 0.36 5.46
CA LEU A 138 -14.46 0.18 5.94
C LEU A 138 -14.51 -0.78 7.11
N ASN A 139 -13.82 -1.93 7.00
CA ASN A 139 -13.78 -2.93 8.07
C ASN A 139 -13.18 -2.35 9.36
N LEU A 140 -12.09 -1.59 9.26
CA LEU A 140 -11.46 -0.94 10.42
C LEU A 140 -12.33 0.18 11.01
N ALA A 141 -13.10 0.90 10.20
CA ALA A 141 -14.05 1.89 10.69
C ALA A 141 -15.18 1.24 11.48
N GLN A 142 -15.77 0.18 10.93
CA GLN A 142 -16.81 -0.62 11.61
C GLN A 142 -16.28 -1.25 12.91
N TYR A 143 -15.07 -1.81 12.88
CA TYR A 143 -14.44 -2.34 14.09
C TYR A 143 -14.31 -1.30 15.19
N ARG A 144 -13.82 -0.09 14.88
CA ARG A 144 -13.66 0.99 15.87
C ARG A 144 -14.99 1.44 16.47
N GLU A 145 -16.01 1.54 15.65
CA GLU A 145 -17.37 1.90 16.10
C GLU A 145 -17.90 0.83 17.05
N MET A 146 -17.82 -0.45 16.66
CA MET A 146 -18.28 -1.55 17.48
C MET A 146 -17.44 -1.73 18.76
N ALA A 147 -16.13 -1.53 18.71
CA ALA A 147 -15.25 -1.60 19.87
C ALA A 147 -15.60 -0.52 20.91
N ALA A 148 -15.97 0.68 20.46
CA ALA A 148 -16.44 1.73 21.36
C ALA A 148 -17.77 1.35 22.05
N PHE A 149 -18.71 0.74 21.32
CA PHE A 149 -19.98 0.27 21.89
C PHE A 149 -19.82 -0.95 22.80
N SER A 150 -18.90 -1.85 22.52
CA SER A 150 -18.68 -3.08 23.31
C SER A 150 -18.25 -2.79 24.75
N GLN A 151 -17.66 -1.64 25.01
CA GLN A 151 -17.30 -1.20 26.37
C GLN A 151 -18.52 -0.97 27.26
N PHE A 152 -19.70 -0.75 26.67
CA PHE A 152 -20.93 -0.42 27.40
C PHE A 152 -21.98 -1.55 27.46
N GLY A 153 -21.77 -2.66 26.73
CA GLY A 153 -22.73 -3.75 26.63
C GLY A 153 -22.12 -5.12 26.88
N SER A 154 -22.80 -5.93 27.71
CA SER A 154 -22.33 -7.28 28.11
C SER A 154 -22.74 -8.39 27.14
N ASP A 155 -23.81 -8.20 26.35
CA ASP A 155 -24.37 -9.24 25.47
C ASP A 155 -24.28 -8.83 24.01
N LEU A 156 -23.13 -9.10 23.41
CA LEU A 156 -22.94 -8.95 21.97
C LEU A 156 -23.38 -10.22 21.25
N ASP A 157 -24.12 -10.07 20.15
CA ASP A 157 -24.40 -11.19 19.27
C ASP A 157 -23.13 -11.78 18.64
N LYS A 158 -23.24 -13.03 18.18
CA LYS A 158 -22.10 -13.77 17.64
C LYS A 158 -21.47 -13.08 16.41
N ALA A 159 -22.27 -12.45 15.57
CA ALA A 159 -21.77 -11.78 14.37
C ALA A 159 -20.93 -10.54 14.75
N THR A 160 -21.39 -9.76 15.71
CA THR A 160 -20.64 -8.62 16.27
C THR A 160 -19.34 -9.05 16.93
N GLN A 161 -19.36 -10.16 17.70
CA GLN A 161 -18.14 -10.72 18.30
C GLN A 161 -17.12 -11.14 17.23
N GLU A 162 -17.57 -11.77 16.15
CA GLU A 162 -16.72 -12.17 15.03
C GLU A 162 -16.12 -10.97 14.29
N GLN A 163 -16.89 -9.91 14.09
CA GLN A 163 -16.41 -8.67 13.48
C GLN A 163 -15.37 -7.97 14.36
N LEU A 164 -15.58 -7.92 15.68
CA LEU A 164 -14.62 -7.39 16.64
C LEU A 164 -13.31 -8.17 16.60
N ALA A 165 -13.39 -9.49 16.66
CA ALA A 165 -12.24 -10.37 16.62
C ALA A 165 -11.46 -10.26 15.29
N ASN A 166 -12.14 -10.08 14.17
CA ASN A 166 -11.49 -9.86 12.87
C ASN A 166 -10.83 -8.49 12.79
N GLY A 167 -11.49 -7.43 13.25
CA GLY A 167 -10.93 -6.07 13.24
C GLY A 167 -9.71 -5.93 14.14
N GLU A 168 -9.69 -6.59 15.29
CA GLU A 168 -8.55 -6.66 16.19
C GLU A 168 -7.34 -7.31 15.49
N ARG A 169 -7.55 -8.46 14.83
CA ARG A 169 -6.51 -9.16 14.08
C ARG A 169 -6.02 -8.36 12.86
N GLN A 170 -6.92 -7.71 12.14
CA GLN A 170 -6.54 -6.81 11.05
C GLN A 170 -5.68 -5.64 11.57
N THR A 171 -6.03 -5.09 12.73
CA THR A 171 -5.24 -4.02 13.35
C THR A 171 -3.86 -4.52 13.76
N GLU A 172 -3.75 -5.73 14.29
CA GLU A 172 -2.46 -6.33 14.65
C GLU A 172 -1.55 -6.55 13.42
N MET A 173 -2.10 -7.09 12.34
CA MET A 173 -1.38 -7.30 11.07
C MET A 173 -0.93 -6.01 10.39
N LEU A 174 -1.49 -4.87 10.76
CA LEU A 174 -1.07 -3.55 10.26
C LEU A 174 0.01 -2.88 11.12
N LYS A 175 0.38 -3.48 12.26
CA LYS A 175 1.46 -2.95 13.07
C LYS A 175 2.81 -3.17 12.39
N GLN A 176 3.69 -2.21 12.54
CA GLN A 176 5.01 -2.22 11.92
C GLN A 176 6.06 -1.71 12.90
N GLY A 177 7.17 -2.41 12.98
CA GLY A 177 8.31 -1.99 13.80
C GLY A 177 8.94 -0.69 13.29
N GLN A 178 9.47 0.11 14.20
CA GLN A 178 10.19 1.33 13.85
C GLN A 178 11.42 1.00 12.98
N TYR A 179 11.61 1.76 11.90
CA TYR A 179 12.69 1.56 10.91
C TYR A 179 12.69 0.19 10.21
N LYS A 180 11.54 -0.50 10.18
CA LYS A 180 11.36 -1.76 9.44
C LYS A 180 10.39 -1.54 8.27
N PRO A 181 10.81 -0.90 7.16
CA PRO A 181 9.95 -0.72 6.01
C PRO A 181 9.65 -2.08 5.37
N MET A 182 8.40 -2.29 4.98
CA MET A 182 7.96 -3.49 4.28
C MET A 182 7.77 -3.18 2.78
N PRO A 183 8.36 -3.96 1.87
CA PRO A 183 8.13 -3.81 0.44
C PRO A 183 6.67 -3.99 0.05
N MET A 184 6.22 -3.29 -1.02
CA MET A 184 4.82 -3.28 -1.44
C MET A 184 4.23 -4.68 -1.67
N GLN A 185 4.97 -5.57 -2.31
CA GLN A 185 4.52 -6.95 -2.57
C GLN A 185 4.28 -7.74 -1.28
N GLU A 186 5.08 -7.50 -0.24
CA GLU A 186 4.90 -8.13 1.07
C GLU A 186 3.70 -7.54 1.82
N GLN A 187 3.48 -6.22 1.72
CA GLN A 187 2.27 -5.58 2.25
C GLN A 187 1.01 -6.18 1.61
N VAL A 188 1.04 -6.42 0.30
CA VAL A 188 -0.09 -7.06 -0.42
C VAL A 188 -0.36 -8.45 0.15
N VAL A 189 0.67 -9.25 0.42
CA VAL A 189 0.53 -10.59 1.00
C VAL A 189 -0.05 -10.52 2.41
N SER A 190 0.49 -9.67 3.30
CA SER A 190 0.01 -9.51 4.68
C SER A 190 -1.45 -9.06 4.72
N VAL A 191 -1.82 -8.06 3.92
CA VAL A 191 -3.21 -7.59 3.84
C VAL A 191 -4.13 -8.67 3.25
N PHE A 192 -3.68 -9.42 2.24
CA PHE A 192 -4.46 -10.52 1.66
C PHE A 192 -4.72 -11.64 2.68
N ALA A 193 -3.75 -11.98 3.51
CA ALA A 193 -3.92 -12.97 4.58
C ALA A 193 -4.92 -12.51 5.65
N ALA A 194 -4.93 -11.20 5.98
CA ALA A 194 -5.82 -10.61 6.98
C ALA A 194 -7.21 -10.26 6.44
N SER A 195 -7.34 -9.99 5.14
CA SER A 195 -8.57 -9.53 4.49
C SER A 195 -8.73 -10.20 3.10
N PRO A 196 -9.03 -11.50 3.06
CA PRO A 196 -9.15 -12.26 1.81
C PRO A 196 -10.36 -11.78 0.98
N PRO A 197 -10.43 -12.18 -0.30
CA PRO A 197 -11.60 -11.95 -1.15
C PRO A 197 -12.89 -12.55 -0.55
N GLU A 198 -14.03 -12.03 -0.99
CA GLU A 198 -15.35 -12.50 -0.56
C GLU A 198 -15.50 -14.03 -0.68
N GLY A 199 -16.14 -14.61 0.33
CA GLY A 199 -16.42 -16.04 0.38
C GLY A 199 -15.33 -16.91 1.03
N ARG A 200 -14.24 -16.31 1.53
CA ARG A 200 -13.19 -17.01 2.25
C ARG A 200 -12.94 -16.38 3.62
N ASP A 201 -12.76 -17.23 4.63
CA ASP A 201 -12.32 -16.81 5.95
C ASP A 201 -10.85 -16.34 5.91
N SER A 202 -10.54 -15.33 6.73
CA SER A 202 -9.18 -14.83 6.91
C SER A 202 -8.28 -15.90 7.55
N TRP A 203 -7.06 -16.06 7.02
CA TRP A 203 -6.09 -17.01 7.59
C TRP A 203 -5.72 -16.65 9.03
N VAL A 204 -5.65 -15.37 9.36
CA VAL A 204 -5.31 -14.88 10.71
C VAL A 204 -6.42 -15.14 11.74
N ARG A 205 -7.65 -15.48 11.32
CA ARG A 205 -8.76 -15.80 12.22
C ARG A 205 -8.48 -17.02 13.12
N ARG A 206 -7.62 -17.91 12.66
CA ARG A 206 -7.27 -19.17 13.34
C ARG A 206 -6.37 -18.98 14.55
N TYR A 207 -5.71 -17.81 14.65
CA TYR A 207 -4.65 -17.58 15.62
C TYR A 207 -5.03 -16.55 16.67
N GLU A 208 -4.40 -16.64 17.83
CA GLU A 208 -4.49 -15.61 18.87
C GLU A 208 -3.75 -14.36 18.41
N VAL A 209 -4.21 -13.19 18.87
CA VAL A 209 -3.61 -11.89 18.48
C VAL A 209 -2.12 -11.84 18.82
N SER A 210 -1.71 -12.43 19.94
CA SER A 210 -0.31 -12.51 20.38
C SER A 210 0.62 -13.28 19.42
N ASP A 211 0.07 -14.19 18.61
CA ASP A 211 0.84 -15.00 17.67
C ASP A 211 0.98 -14.37 16.29
N LEU A 212 0.18 -13.33 15.99
CA LEU A 212 0.09 -12.78 14.63
C LEU A 212 1.39 -12.15 14.14
N GLY A 213 2.16 -11.49 15.01
CA GLY A 213 3.47 -10.93 14.62
C GLY A 213 4.45 -12.03 14.18
N ARG A 214 4.49 -13.15 14.92
CA ARG A 214 5.31 -14.33 14.56
C ARG A 214 4.77 -15.00 13.30
N TYR A 215 3.45 -15.15 13.20
CA TYR A 215 2.80 -15.70 12.00
C TYR A 215 3.16 -14.88 10.75
N GLU A 216 3.09 -13.56 10.80
CA GLU A 216 3.45 -12.71 9.67
C GLU A 216 4.91 -12.89 9.25
N GLU A 217 5.83 -12.93 10.20
CA GLU A 217 7.26 -13.11 9.93
C GLU A 217 7.55 -14.48 9.30
N GLU A 218 6.98 -15.57 9.84
CA GLU A 218 7.14 -16.92 9.31
C GLU A 218 6.46 -17.09 7.94
N MET A 219 5.25 -16.54 7.76
CA MET A 219 4.52 -16.51 6.50
C MET A 219 5.31 -15.82 5.40
N LEU A 220 5.79 -14.61 5.65
CA LEU A 220 6.60 -13.87 4.68
C LEU A 220 7.94 -14.59 4.41
N GLY A 221 8.56 -15.16 5.46
CA GLY A 221 9.74 -16.01 5.33
C GLY A 221 9.51 -17.17 4.38
N PHE A 222 8.44 -17.91 4.58
CA PHE A 222 8.06 -19.04 3.72
C PHE A 222 7.84 -18.63 2.26
N ILE A 223 7.10 -17.54 2.02
CA ILE A 223 6.82 -17.07 0.67
C ILE A 223 8.09 -16.57 -0.02
N ARG A 224 9.02 -15.93 0.71
CA ARG A 224 10.33 -15.51 0.18
C ARG A 224 11.21 -16.69 -0.27
N THR A 225 11.04 -17.88 0.29
CA THR A 225 11.79 -19.07 -0.14
C THR A 225 11.37 -19.61 -1.50
N ARG A 226 10.32 -19.06 -2.10
CA ARG A 226 9.82 -19.41 -3.44
C ARG A 226 10.14 -18.30 -4.45
N PRO A 227 11.40 -18.12 -4.86
CA PRO A 227 11.80 -17.04 -5.77
C PRO A 227 11.09 -17.20 -7.14
N GLY A 228 10.68 -16.06 -7.71
CA GLY A 228 10.09 -15.98 -9.05
C GLY A 228 8.60 -16.30 -9.15
N GLU A 229 7.93 -16.74 -8.05
CA GLU A 229 6.54 -17.18 -8.17
C GLU A 229 5.53 -16.06 -7.81
N ILE A 230 5.53 -15.60 -6.56
CA ILE A 230 4.47 -14.69 -6.08
C ILE A 230 4.97 -13.25 -5.90
N LEU A 231 6.01 -13.09 -5.07
CA LEU A 231 6.49 -11.74 -4.73
C LEU A 231 7.10 -11.03 -5.93
N ASP A 232 7.84 -11.76 -6.77
CA ASP A 232 8.46 -11.19 -7.95
C ASP A 232 7.41 -10.79 -9.00
N GLU A 233 6.39 -11.64 -9.22
CA GLU A 233 5.31 -11.32 -10.15
C GLU A 233 4.50 -10.09 -9.68
N ILE A 234 4.18 -9.99 -8.38
CA ILE A 234 3.52 -8.79 -7.83
C ILE A 234 4.41 -7.56 -7.98
N ARG A 235 5.72 -7.67 -7.71
CA ARG A 235 6.66 -6.56 -7.81
C ARG A 235 6.79 -6.04 -9.23
N GLU A 236 6.87 -6.94 -10.22
CA GLU A 236 7.10 -6.57 -11.62
C GLU A 236 5.84 -6.07 -12.31
N THR A 237 4.70 -6.70 -12.03
CA THR A 237 3.45 -6.37 -12.71
C THR A 237 2.63 -5.32 -11.97
N GLU A 238 2.87 -5.12 -10.67
CA GLU A 238 2.06 -4.30 -9.75
C GLU A 238 0.58 -4.72 -9.71
N GLN A 239 0.31 -5.99 -10.07
CA GLN A 239 -1.03 -6.56 -10.17
C GLN A 239 -1.14 -7.85 -9.36
N LEU A 240 -2.37 -8.21 -9.02
CA LEU A 240 -2.72 -9.50 -8.40
C LEU A 240 -3.89 -10.11 -9.19
N PRO A 241 -3.62 -10.72 -10.38
CA PRO A 241 -4.65 -11.42 -11.14
C PRO A 241 -5.19 -12.61 -10.35
N ASP A 242 -6.35 -13.14 -10.76
CA ASP A 242 -7.02 -14.20 -10.00
C ASP A 242 -6.23 -15.50 -9.95
N GLU A 243 -5.46 -15.79 -10.99
CA GLU A 243 -4.53 -16.95 -11.00
C GLU A 243 -3.44 -16.81 -9.94
N LEU A 244 -2.83 -15.63 -9.84
CA LEU A 244 -1.81 -15.35 -8.82
C LEU A 244 -2.41 -15.29 -7.41
N ALA A 245 -3.63 -14.75 -7.26
CA ALA A 245 -4.36 -14.76 -5.99
C ALA A 245 -4.67 -16.19 -5.54
N THR A 246 -4.95 -17.11 -6.46
CA THR A 246 -5.16 -18.53 -6.16
C THR A 246 -3.86 -19.21 -5.73
N LYS A 247 -2.74 -18.93 -6.40
CA LYS A 247 -1.41 -19.42 -5.97
C LYS A 247 -1.04 -18.89 -4.58
N LEU A 248 -1.27 -17.59 -4.32
CA LEU A 248 -1.03 -17.00 -3.02
C LEU A 248 -1.90 -17.65 -1.94
N ALA A 249 -3.19 -17.89 -2.22
CA ALA A 249 -4.09 -18.57 -1.30
C ALA A 249 -3.61 -19.99 -0.96
N ALA A 250 -3.16 -20.75 -1.96
CA ALA A 250 -2.60 -22.09 -1.75
C ALA A 250 -1.33 -22.05 -0.89
N ALA A 251 -0.44 -21.07 -1.12
CA ALA A 251 0.76 -20.89 -0.30
C ALA A 251 0.43 -20.53 1.16
N LEU A 252 -0.61 -19.71 1.38
CA LEU A 252 -1.08 -19.38 2.72
C LEU A 252 -1.75 -20.58 3.42
N ASP A 253 -2.41 -21.45 2.69
CA ASP A 253 -2.94 -22.71 3.23
C ASP A 253 -1.80 -23.64 3.68
N GLU A 254 -0.72 -23.76 2.90
CA GLU A 254 0.46 -24.52 3.31
C GLU A 254 1.13 -23.92 4.57
N VAL A 255 1.23 -22.58 4.67
CA VAL A 255 1.73 -21.93 5.89
C VAL A 255 0.85 -22.28 7.08
N ALA A 256 -0.48 -22.31 6.89
CA ALA A 256 -1.41 -22.64 7.97
C ALA A 256 -1.30 -24.11 8.46
N GLU A 257 -0.76 -25.01 7.63
CA GLU A 257 -0.47 -26.39 8.04
C GLU A 257 0.84 -26.52 8.82
N ILE A 258 1.80 -25.63 8.57
CA ILE A 258 3.14 -25.66 9.16
C ILE A 258 3.22 -24.85 10.44
N PHE A 259 2.51 -23.72 10.49
CA PHE A 259 2.58 -22.78 11.61
C PHE A 259 1.95 -23.38 12.88
N GLN A 260 2.72 -23.46 13.95
CA GLN A 260 2.26 -23.94 15.25
C GLN A 260 1.99 -22.75 16.18
N PRO A 261 0.73 -22.51 16.62
CA PRO A 261 0.40 -21.49 17.60
C PRO A 261 1.09 -21.74 18.95
N SER A 262 1.44 -20.69 19.68
CA SER A 262 2.18 -20.78 20.94
C SER A 262 1.50 -21.68 22.01
N LYS A 263 0.16 -21.71 22.06
CA LYS A 263 -0.58 -22.60 22.98
C LYS A 263 -0.49 -24.07 22.59
N ALA A 264 -0.40 -24.37 21.30
CA ALA A 264 -0.23 -25.76 20.82
C ALA A 264 1.21 -26.25 21.09
N ALA A 265 2.22 -25.41 20.86
CA ALA A 265 3.61 -25.74 21.18
C ALA A 265 3.83 -26.00 22.69
N ALA A 266 3.22 -25.17 23.55
CA ALA A 266 3.27 -25.40 25.01
C ALA A 266 2.55 -26.69 25.46
N ALA A 267 1.52 -27.12 24.77
CA ALA A 267 0.82 -28.37 25.05
C ALA A 267 1.66 -29.60 24.66
N GLU A 268 2.33 -29.57 23.51
CA GLU A 268 3.24 -30.65 23.05
C GLU A 268 4.46 -30.77 23.95
N GLU A 269 5.04 -29.66 24.42
CA GLU A 269 6.15 -29.69 25.38
C GLU A 269 5.74 -30.26 26.75
N SER A 270 4.48 -30.04 27.16
CA SER A 270 3.97 -30.55 28.43
C SER A 270 3.57 -32.04 28.37
N GLU A 271 3.24 -32.58 27.18
CA GLU A 271 3.01 -34.03 26.98
C GLU A 271 4.30 -34.82 26.75
N ALA A 272 5.39 -34.14 26.33
CA ALA A 272 6.70 -34.74 26.11
C ALA A 272 7.59 -34.76 27.37
N ALA A 273 7.19 -34.08 28.46
CA ALA A 273 7.89 -34.03 29.77
C ALA A 273 7.24 -34.92 30.81
#